data_5292350926f7a319b3310c355edc9695
#
_entry.id   5292350926f7a319b3310c355edc9695
#
_cell.length_a   1.000
_cell.length_b   1.000
_cell.length_c   1.000
_cell.angle_alpha   90.00
_cell.angle_beta   90.00
_cell.angle_gamma   90.00
#
_symmetry.space_group_name_H-M   'P 1'
#
loop_
_entity.id
_entity.type
_entity.pdbx_description
1 polymer ?
#
loop_
_entity_poly.entity_id
_entity_poly.type
_entity_poly.pdbx_seq_one_letter_code
_entity_poly.pdbx_strand_id
1 'polypeptide(L)'
;MSQTAITLAFEQWKASQAVTGEPVLLDEFVFANVPGLDTSKPIDRNEALPPAAQIVHRQAVSRKGVVNENAVVHSTVLGAEVGDFSFNWIGLINKASNTLAMIVHAPLQQKLKTKDGQQGNVLTRSFLME
;
A
#
# COMPACT_ATOMS: atom_id res chain seq x y z
N MET A 1 15.39 5.25 -4.67
CA MET A 1 14.42 6.36 -4.74
C MET A 1 13.02 5.81 -4.86
N SER A 2 12.07 6.36 -4.12
CA SER A 2 10.68 5.87 -4.14
C SER A 2 9.84 6.68 -5.12
N GLN A 3 8.86 6.02 -5.76
CA GLN A 3 7.85 6.64 -6.61
C GLN A 3 6.48 6.36 -6.02
N THR A 4 5.57 7.32 -6.13
CA THR A 4 4.21 7.21 -5.61
C THR A 4 3.22 7.72 -6.66
N ALA A 5 2.10 7.02 -6.82
CA ALA A 5 1.04 7.45 -7.74
C ALA A 5 -0.34 7.03 -7.25
N ILE A 6 -1.34 7.85 -7.57
CA ILE A 6 -2.75 7.51 -7.37
C ILE A 6 -3.28 6.96 -8.69
N THR A 7 -3.99 5.84 -8.66
CA THR A 7 -4.45 5.16 -9.86
C THR A 7 -5.66 5.86 -10.50
N LEU A 8 -5.81 5.68 -11.81
CA LEU A 8 -7.00 6.16 -12.51
C LEU A 8 -8.25 5.37 -12.08
N ALA A 9 -8.10 4.09 -11.79
CA ALA A 9 -9.20 3.27 -11.29
C ALA A 9 -9.77 3.83 -9.99
N PHE A 10 -8.92 4.32 -9.09
CA PHE A 10 -9.38 4.94 -7.85
C PHE A 10 -10.15 6.24 -8.11
N GLU A 11 -9.66 7.07 -9.02
CA GLU A 11 -10.34 8.34 -9.35
C GLU A 11 -11.74 8.08 -9.91
N GLN A 12 -11.88 7.07 -10.78
CA GLN A 12 -13.17 6.68 -11.34
C GLN A 12 -14.09 6.13 -10.24
N TRP A 13 -13.57 5.26 -9.38
CA TRP A 13 -14.35 4.70 -8.29
C TRP A 13 -14.79 5.79 -7.30
N LYS A 14 -13.89 6.70 -6.96
CA LYS A 14 -14.18 7.82 -6.05
C LYS A 14 -15.31 8.69 -6.60
N ALA A 15 -15.27 9.00 -7.89
CA ALA A 15 -16.32 9.77 -8.53
C ALA A 15 -17.65 9.02 -8.50
N SER A 16 -17.65 7.71 -8.73
CA SER A 16 -18.84 6.86 -8.66
C SER A 16 -19.42 6.85 -7.25
N GLN A 17 -18.57 6.73 -6.23
CA GLN A 17 -19.01 6.75 -4.83
C GLN A 17 -19.64 8.11 -4.47
N ALA A 18 -19.11 9.20 -4.98
CA ALA A 18 -19.67 10.53 -4.76
C ALA A 18 -21.09 10.66 -5.32
N VAL A 19 -21.37 10.05 -6.47
CA VAL A 19 -22.69 10.05 -7.08
C VAL A 19 -23.71 9.26 -6.25
N THR A 20 -23.30 8.12 -5.70
CA THR A 20 -24.19 7.26 -4.92
C THR A 20 -24.26 7.63 -3.44
N GLY A 21 -23.37 8.51 -2.98
CA GLY A 21 -23.26 8.87 -1.57
C GLY A 21 -22.56 7.83 -0.71
N GLU A 22 -21.96 6.82 -1.32
CA GLU A 22 -21.23 5.77 -0.59
C GLU A 22 -19.88 6.30 -0.11
N PRO A 23 -19.40 5.83 1.07
CA PRO A 23 -18.12 6.29 1.58
C PRO A 23 -16.94 5.78 0.76
N VAL A 24 -15.88 6.58 0.70
CA VAL A 24 -14.59 6.18 0.12
C VAL A 24 -13.73 5.65 1.25
N LEU A 25 -13.63 4.32 1.34
CA LEU A 25 -12.89 3.66 2.41
C LEU A 25 -11.71 2.90 1.83
N LEU A 26 -10.51 3.21 2.30
CA LEU A 26 -9.29 2.47 1.97
C LEU A 26 -8.83 1.79 3.26
N ASP A 27 -8.84 0.47 3.27
CA ASP A 27 -8.75 -0.30 4.51
C ASP A 27 -7.64 -1.35 4.56
N GLU A 28 -6.90 -1.55 3.46
CA GLU A 28 -5.86 -2.57 3.44
C GLU A 28 -4.62 -2.13 2.67
N PHE A 29 -3.45 -2.43 3.21
CA PHE A 29 -2.17 -2.33 2.51
C PHE A 29 -1.78 -3.69 1.95
N VAL A 30 -1.28 -3.71 0.72
CA VAL A 30 -0.78 -4.91 0.06
C VAL A 30 0.71 -4.72 -0.21
N PHE A 31 1.51 -5.68 0.22
CA PHE A 31 2.97 -5.65 0.02
C PHE A 31 3.35 -6.74 -0.98
N ALA A 32 4.18 -6.40 -1.94
CA ALA A 32 4.58 -7.34 -2.98
C ALA A 32 6.07 -7.24 -3.28
N ASN A 33 6.63 -8.33 -3.75
CA ASN A 33 7.99 -8.39 -4.28
C ASN A 33 7.88 -8.58 -5.80
N VAL A 34 8.06 -7.50 -6.54
CA VAL A 34 7.91 -7.49 -7.99
C VAL A 34 9.30 -7.60 -8.62
N PRO A 35 9.60 -8.70 -9.32
CA PRO A 35 10.91 -8.87 -9.96
C PRO A 35 11.17 -7.80 -11.02
N GLY A 36 12.38 -7.26 -11.03
CA GLY A 36 12.78 -6.30 -12.06
C GLY A 36 12.15 -4.92 -11.94
N LEU A 37 11.57 -4.57 -10.79
CA LEU A 37 10.94 -3.28 -10.60
C LEU A 37 11.99 -2.16 -10.65
N ASP A 38 11.76 -1.17 -11.52
CA ASP A 38 12.66 -0.02 -11.68
C ASP A 38 12.06 1.21 -10.98
N THR A 39 12.65 1.58 -9.86
CA THR A 39 12.17 2.71 -9.05
C THR A 39 12.53 4.07 -9.65
N SER A 40 13.32 4.10 -10.73
CA SER A 40 13.66 5.35 -11.41
C SER A 40 12.61 5.77 -12.45
N LYS A 41 11.68 4.87 -12.79
CA LYS A 41 10.64 5.14 -13.78
C LYS A 41 9.35 5.59 -13.12
N PRO A 42 8.59 6.50 -13.75
CA PRO A 42 7.27 6.87 -13.24
C PRO A 42 6.33 5.67 -13.20
N ILE A 43 5.42 5.65 -12.25
CA ILE A 43 4.41 4.61 -12.12
C ILE A 43 3.32 4.84 -13.16
N ASP A 44 2.91 3.77 -13.87
CA ASP A 44 1.75 3.81 -14.75
C ASP A 44 0.48 3.87 -13.89
N ARG A 45 -0.33 4.90 -14.05
CA ARG A 45 -1.55 5.05 -13.27
C ARG A 45 -2.62 4.02 -13.59
N ASN A 46 -2.43 3.23 -14.65
CA ASN A 46 -3.29 2.09 -14.97
C ASN A 46 -2.74 0.77 -14.41
N GLU A 47 -1.67 0.81 -13.64
CA GLU A 47 -1.07 -0.39 -13.06
C GLU A 47 -2.06 -1.07 -12.13
N ALA A 48 -2.13 -2.40 -12.22
CA ALA A 48 -3.01 -3.22 -11.40
C ALA A 48 -2.23 -3.89 -10.28
N LEU A 49 -2.95 -4.55 -9.36
CA LEU A 49 -2.33 -5.38 -8.33
C LEU A 49 -1.42 -6.43 -8.98
N PRO A 50 -0.23 -6.68 -8.41
CA PRO A 50 0.62 -7.76 -8.87
C PRO A 50 -0.08 -9.13 -8.75
N PRO A 51 0.39 -10.14 -9.50
CA PRO A 51 -0.13 -11.51 -9.33
C PRO A 51 0.00 -11.98 -7.89
N ALA A 52 -0.91 -12.84 -7.45
CA ALA A 52 -0.92 -13.36 -6.08
C ALA A 52 0.43 -13.99 -5.69
N ALA A 53 1.13 -14.60 -6.63
CA ALA A 53 2.45 -15.19 -6.37
C ALA A 53 3.50 -14.16 -5.95
N GLN A 54 3.33 -12.90 -6.30
CA GLN A 54 4.26 -11.82 -5.94
C GLN A 54 3.83 -11.09 -4.66
N ILE A 55 2.58 -11.23 -4.23
CA ILE A 55 2.09 -10.60 -3.01
C ILE A 55 2.64 -11.38 -1.82
N VAL A 56 3.37 -10.69 -0.94
CA VAL A 56 4.05 -11.32 0.20
C VAL A 56 3.33 -11.07 1.51
N HIS A 57 2.51 -10.03 1.61
CA HIS A 57 1.80 -9.71 2.84
C HIS A 57 0.63 -8.76 2.57
N ARG A 58 -0.40 -8.88 3.38
CA ARG A 58 -1.52 -7.93 3.44
C ARG A 58 -1.70 -7.50 4.89
N GLN A 59 -1.95 -6.21 5.09
CA GLN A 59 -2.06 -5.65 6.44
C GLN A 59 -3.17 -4.61 6.46
N ALA A 60 -4.06 -4.70 7.44
CA ALA A 60 -5.11 -3.71 7.59
C ALA A 60 -4.52 -2.34 7.90
N VAL A 61 -5.20 -1.29 7.44
CA VAL A 61 -4.87 0.09 7.84
C VAL A 61 -5.10 0.19 9.33
N SER A 62 -4.05 0.51 10.10
CA SER A 62 -4.16 0.60 11.55
C SER A 62 -4.56 1.99 12.02
N ARG A 63 -4.33 3.03 11.23
CA ARG A 63 -4.65 4.40 11.60
C ARG A 63 -4.95 5.26 10.39
N LYS A 64 -5.95 6.12 10.51
CA LYS A 64 -6.25 7.18 9.56
C LYS A 64 -6.24 8.50 10.29
N GLY A 65 -5.74 9.54 9.65
CA GLY A 65 -5.73 10.87 10.23
C GLY A 65 -6.03 11.92 9.18
N VAL A 66 -6.77 12.94 9.55
CA VAL A 66 -7.04 14.09 8.68
C VAL A 66 -5.92 15.11 8.90
N VAL A 67 -5.20 15.44 7.83
CA VAL A 67 -4.13 16.43 7.87
C VAL A 67 -4.71 17.83 7.62
N ASN A 68 -5.61 17.93 6.63
CA ASN A 68 -6.33 19.15 6.33
C ASN A 68 -7.62 18.77 5.57
N GLU A 69 -8.35 19.77 5.05
CA GLU A 69 -9.65 19.55 4.39
C GLU A 69 -9.57 18.56 3.24
N ASN A 70 -8.41 18.47 2.56
CA ASN A 70 -8.25 17.67 1.34
C ASN A 70 -7.29 16.51 1.47
N ALA A 71 -6.69 16.31 2.64
CA ALA A 71 -5.63 15.32 2.79
C ALA A 71 -5.88 14.39 3.97
N VAL A 72 -5.77 13.09 3.72
CA VAL A 72 -5.93 12.03 4.72
C VAL A 72 -4.68 11.15 4.68
N VAL A 73 -4.16 10.84 5.86
CA VAL A 73 -3.05 9.91 6.02
C VAL A 73 -3.61 8.54 6.40
N HIS A 74 -3.16 7.51 5.68
CA HIS A 74 -3.42 6.12 6.03
C HIS A 74 -2.10 5.50 6.45
N SER A 75 -2.06 4.83 7.57
CA SER A 75 -0.81 4.23 8.04
C SER A 75 -1.03 2.84 8.61
N THR A 76 0.05 2.05 8.57
CA THR A 76 0.09 0.74 9.20
C THR A 76 1.47 0.49 9.78
N VAL A 77 1.53 -0.38 10.78
CA VAL A 77 2.77 -0.79 11.42
C VAL A 77 2.96 -2.28 11.21
N LEU A 78 4.10 -2.65 10.64
CA LEU A 78 4.52 -4.06 10.53
C LEU A 78 5.36 -4.36 11.76
N GLY A 79 4.76 -5.02 12.74
CA GLY A 79 5.40 -5.29 14.01
C GLY A 79 6.50 -6.36 13.93
N ALA A 80 7.20 -6.57 15.04
CA ALA A 80 8.30 -7.53 15.10
C ALA A 80 7.85 -8.99 14.92
N GLU A 81 6.55 -9.24 15.02
CA GLU A 81 5.96 -10.58 14.82
C GLU A 81 5.65 -10.88 13.36
N VAL A 82 5.78 -9.89 12.47
CA VAL A 82 5.48 -10.01 11.04
C VAL A 82 6.75 -10.24 10.26
N GLY A 83 6.75 -11.20 9.39
CA GLY A 83 7.87 -11.56 8.50
C GLY A 83 7.94 -13.06 8.31
N ASP A 84 8.92 -13.63 7.67
CA ASP A 84 10.01 -12.93 6.96
C ASP A 84 9.62 -12.73 5.49
N PHE A 85 9.82 -11.56 4.96
CA PHE A 85 9.60 -11.31 3.53
C PHE A 85 10.34 -10.04 3.09
N SER A 86 10.52 -9.90 1.78
CA SER A 86 11.06 -8.70 1.18
C SER A 86 10.00 -8.09 0.27
N PHE A 87 9.98 -6.77 0.16
CA PHE A 87 9.01 -6.09 -0.69
C PHE A 87 9.62 -4.84 -1.32
N ASN A 88 9.14 -4.51 -2.51
CA ASN A 88 9.50 -3.30 -3.24
C ASN A 88 8.27 -2.60 -3.82
N TRP A 89 7.08 -3.12 -3.54
CA TRP A 89 5.81 -2.61 -4.05
C TRP A 89 4.80 -2.57 -2.91
N ILE A 90 4.11 -1.45 -2.78
CA ILE A 90 3.07 -1.29 -1.76
C ILE A 90 1.84 -0.69 -2.44
N GLY A 91 0.67 -1.27 -2.17
CA GLY A 91 -0.60 -0.74 -2.64
C GLY A 91 -1.55 -0.48 -1.48
N LEU A 92 -2.40 0.52 -1.65
CA LEU A 92 -3.48 0.81 -0.70
C LEU A 92 -4.80 0.56 -1.44
N ILE A 93 -5.64 -0.31 -0.89
CA ILE A 93 -6.85 -0.77 -1.56
C ILE A 93 -8.11 -0.61 -0.72
N ASN A 94 -9.27 -0.59 -1.42
CA ASN A 94 -10.55 -0.91 -0.80
C ASN A 94 -10.75 -2.42 -0.96
N LYS A 95 -10.74 -3.14 0.16
CA LYS A 95 -10.77 -4.60 0.14
C LYS A 95 -12.06 -5.14 -0.45
N ALA A 96 -13.19 -4.53 -0.12
CA ALA A 96 -14.50 -5.03 -0.56
C ALA A 96 -14.69 -4.96 -2.07
N SER A 97 -14.26 -3.86 -2.70
CA SER A 97 -14.35 -3.68 -4.16
C SER A 97 -13.09 -4.10 -4.89
N ASN A 98 -12.01 -4.40 -4.15
CA ASN A 98 -10.69 -4.70 -4.68
C ASN A 98 -10.13 -3.57 -5.57
N THR A 99 -10.48 -2.34 -5.23
CA THR A 99 -10.01 -1.16 -5.95
C THR A 99 -8.65 -0.74 -5.45
N LEU A 100 -7.65 -0.77 -6.33
CA LEU A 100 -6.30 -0.29 -6.03
C LEU A 100 -6.29 1.23 -6.18
N ALA A 101 -5.94 1.92 -5.08
CA ALA A 101 -6.03 3.37 -5.04
C ALA A 101 -4.68 4.06 -5.19
N MET A 102 -3.67 3.55 -4.52
CA MET A 102 -2.37 4.18 -4.47
C MET A 102 -1.28 3.14 -4.56
N ILE A 103 -0.22 3.48 -5.28
CA ILE A 103 0.91 2.58 -5.54
C ILE A 103 2.19 3.27 -5.12
N VAL A 104 3.07 2.52 -4.45
CA VAL A 104 4.43 2.96 -4.17
C VAL A 104 5.40 1.93 -4.73
N HIS A 105 6.37 2.39 -5.55
CA HIS A 105 7.52 1.62 -5.95
C HIS A 105 8.71 2.09 -5.11
N ALA A 106 9.38 1.18 -4.45
CA ALA A 106 10.48 1.51 -3.54
C ALA A 106 11.63 0.52 -3.70
N PRO A 107 12.84 0.91 -3.28
CA PRO A 107 13.93 -0.07 -3.21
C PRO A 107 13.54 -1.26 -2.33
N LEU A 108 14.06 -2.43 -2.65
CA LEU A 108 13.73 -3.65 -1.93
C LEU A 108 14.06 -3.51 -0.46
N GLN A 109 13.08 -3.82 0.39
CA GLN A 109 13.21 -3.77 1.84
C GLN A 109 12.88 -5.13 2.43
N GLN A 110 13.49 -5.44 3.56
CA GLN A 110 13.32 -6.71 4.23
C GLN A 110 12.53 -6.52 5.53
N LYS A 111 11.48 -7.31 5.71
CA LYS A 111 10.73 -7.36 6.96
C LYS A 111 11.07 -8.66 7.68
N LEU A 112 11.69 -8.53 8.85
CA LEU A 112 12.16 -9.65 9.65
C LEU A 112 11.26 -9.88 10.86
N LYS A 113 10.97 -11.14 11.13
CA LYS A 113 10.20 -11.57 12.29
C LYS A 113 11.14 -11.96 13.42
N THR A 114 10.77 -11.64 14.65
CA THR A 114 11.52 -12.09 15.83
C THR A 114 11.37 -13.59 15.99
N LYS A 115 12.50 -14.28 16.08
CA LYS A 115 12.58 -15.73 16.30
C LYS A 115 13.95 -16.08 16.86
N ASP A 116 14.16 -17.36 17.20
CA ASP A 116 15.44 -17.82 17.76
C ASP A 116 16.61 -17.40 16.88
N GLY A 117 17.58 -16.69 17.46
CA GLY A 117 18.76 -16.23 16.76
C GLY A 117 18.55 -15.02 15.87
N GLN A 118 17.33 -14.43 15.86
CA GLN A 118 17.02 -13.27 15.01
C GLN A 118 16.14 -12.28 15.76
N GLN A 119 16.52 -11.02 15.72
CA GLN A 119 15.66 -9.95 16.22
C GLN A 119 14.87 -9.37 15.05
N GLY A 120 13.54 -9.28 15.21
CA GLY A 120 12.67 -8.70 14.21
C GLY A 120 12.81 -7.19 14.15
N ASN A 121 12.44 -6.62 13.01
CA ASN A 121 12.36 -5.17 12.85
C ASN A 121 10.91 -4.71 12.89
N VAL A 122 10.71 -3.40 13.03
CA VAL A 122 9.38 -2.78 12.98
C VAL A 122 9.42 -1.72 11.88
N LEU A 123 8.47 -1.80 10.96
CA LEU A 123 8.37 -0.82 9.87
C LEU A 123 7.01 -0.14 9.94
N THR A 124 7.02 1.18 9.82
CA THR A 124 5.80 1.98 9.71
C THR A 124 5.71 2.53 8.29
N ARG A 125 4.54 2.43 7.70
CA ARG A 125 4.27 2.98 6.38
C ARG A 125 3.05 3.88 6.44
N SER A 126 3.21 5.09 5.91
CA SER A 126 2.15 6.09 5.92
C SER A 126 2.02 6.68 4.52
N PHE A 127 0.78 6.75 4.03
CA PHE A 127 0.48 7.30 2.71
C PHE A 127 -0.40 8.52 2.88
N LEU A 128 0.05 9.64 2.35
CA LEU A 128 -0.73 10.88 2.30
C LEU A 128 -1.49 10.91 0.98
N MET A 129 -2.81 11.06 1.06
CA MET A 129 -3.68 11.11 -0.10
C MET A 129 -4.51 12.39 -0.06
N GLU A 130 -4.51 13.10 -1.16
CA GLU A 130 -5.29 14.33 -1.32
C GLU A 130 -6.54 14.16 -2.20
#